data_557b6c53a76e6e2334cdc51d3deaf80d
#
_entry.id   557b6c53a76e6e2334cdc51d3deaf80d
#
_cell.length_a   1.000
_cell.length_b   1.000
_cell.length_c   1.000
_cell.angle_alpha   90.00
_cell.angle_beta   90.00
_cell.angle_gamma   90.00
#
_symmetry.space_group_name_H-M   'P 1'
#
loop_
_entity.id
_entity.type
_entity.pdbx_description
1 polymer ?
#
loop_
_entity_poly.entity_id
_entity_poly.type
_entity_poly.pdbx_seq_one_letter_code
_entity_poly.pdbx_strand_id
1 'polypeptide(L)'
;MKKLIFSAILLAFIYVPANADTVRMGTEGAYPPYNFINDNGEIDGFERDLGDELCDRAGLDCEWVQNDWDSIIPNLVSGNYDTIIAGMSITAERDEVIDFTQNYLQPDPSAYITTGDGNKAAYIGVVAAQTATIQASHVAESGAILAEFATPDETISALRNGEVE
;
A
#
# COMPACT_ATOMS: atom_id res chain seq x y z
N MET A 1 1.09 66.76 42.49
CA MET A 1 0.68 65.36 42.66
C MET A 1 0.44 64.82 41.24
N LYS A 2 1.44 64.07 40.70
CA LYS A 2 1.36 63.47 39.35
C LYS A 2 0.80 62.06 39.48
N LYS A 3 -0.38 61.83 38.88
CA LYS A 3 -0.99 60.48 38.83
C LYS A 3 -0.35 59.72 37.66
N LEU A 4 0.42 58.67 37.93
CA LEU A 4 0.86 57.68 36.95
C LEU A 4 -0.32 56.73 36.65
N ILE A 5 -0.79 56.74 35.44
CA ILE A 5 -1.74 55.75 34.92
C ILE A 5 -0.92 54.57 34.33
N PHE A 6 -0.95 53.43 35.04
CA PHE A 6 -0.37 52.17 34.53
C PHE A 6 -1.39 51.55 33.56
N SER A 7 -1.07 51.57 32.26
CA SER A 7 -1.86 50.89 31.23
C SER A 7 -1.39 49.45 31.13
N ALA A 8 -2.18 48.53 31.65
CA ALA A 8 -1.92 47.10 31.48
C ALA A 8 -2.33 46.68 30.08
N ILE A 9 -1.35 46.38 29.22
CA ILE A 9 -1.57 45.78 27.90
C ILE A 9 -1.83 44.29 28.12
N LEU A 10 -3.08 43.85 27.96
CA LEU A 10 -3.48 42.46 27.95
C LEU A 10 -3.10 41.85 26.59
N LEU A 11 -2.00 41.13 26.51
CA LEU A 11 -1.66 40.30 25.34
C LEU A 11 -2.65 39.13 25.28
N ALA A 12 -3.67 39.22 24.43
CA ALA A 12 -4.48 38.10 24.07
C ALA A 12 -3.65 37.15 23.17
N PHE A 13 -3.23 36.04 23.68
CA PHE A 13 -2.70 34.92 22.87
C PHE A 13 -3.85 34.39 22.01
N ILE A 14 -3.83 34.71 20.72
CA ILE A 14 -4.70 34.07 19.74
C ILE A 14 -4.17 32.64 19.57
N TYR A 15 -4.84 31.69 20.18
CA TYR A 15 -4.61 30.26 19.93
C TYR A 15 -5.18 29.98 18.54
N VAL A 16 -4.32 29.98 17.52
CA VAL A 16 -4.65 29.45 16.19
C VAL A 16 -4.51 27.94 16.35
N PRO A 17 -5.59 27.16 16.26
CA PRO A 17 -5.44 25.70 16.17
C PRO A 17 -4.60 25.43 14.93
N ALA A 18 -3.45 24.78 15.08
CA ALA A 18 -2.76 24.18 13.96
C ALA A 18 -3.70 23.08 13.46
N ASN A 19 -4.35 23.28 12.33
CA ASN A 19 -4.92 22.14 11.61
C ASN A 19 -3.73 21.24 11.27
N ALA A 20 -3.68 20.05 11.84
CA ALA A 20 -2.79 19.03 11.34
C ALA A 20 -3.20 18.79 9.88
N ASP A 21 -2.25 18.88 8.96
CA ASP A 21 -2.51 18.54 7.58
C ASP A 21 -2.94 17.05 7.55
N THR A 22 -4.00 16.73 6.83
CA THR A 22 -4.48 15.35 6.68
C THR A 22 -3.44 14.55 5.91
N VAL A 23 -3.02 13.41 6.46
CA VAL A 23 -2.10 12.46 5.81
C VAL A 23 -2.93 11.49 4.97
N ARG A 24 -2.72 11.49 3.67
CA ARG A 24 -3.39 10.58 2.73
C ARG A 24 -2.57 9.31 2.59
N MET A 25 -3.19 8.15 2.86
CA MET A 25 -2.54 6.84 2.85
C MET A 25 -3.07 6.00 1.69
N GLY A 26 -2.21 5.75 0.70
CA GLY A 26 -2.52 4.91 -0.45
C GLY A 26 -2.47 3.43 -0.11
N THR A 27 -3.45 2.65 -0.58
CA THR A 27 -3.47 1.19 -0.50
C THR A 27 -4.17 0.60 -1.72
N GLU A 28 -3.91 -0.69 -2.02
CA GLU A 28 -4.52 -1.33 -3.18
C GLU A 28 -5.98 -1.73 -2.92
N GLY A 29 -6.26 -2.32 -1.78
CA GLY A 29 -7.59 -2.87 -1.46
C GLY A 29 -7.93 -4.18 -2.18
N ALA A 30 -6.93 -4.96 -2.63
CA ALA A 30 -7.11 -6.22 -3.36
C ALA A 30 -6.22 -7.38 -2.84
N TYR A 31 -5.67 -7.25 -1.64
CA TYR A 31 -4.73 -8.21 -1.04
C TYR A 31 -5.17 -8.69 0.36
N PRO A 32 -6.29 -9.45 0.47
CA PRO A 32 -6.73 -9.98 1.75
C PRO A 32 -5.72 -11.01 2.33
N PRO A 33 -5.53 -11.08 3.65
CA PRO A 33 -6.22 -10.33 4.69
C PRO A 33 -5.55 -8.99 5.05
N TYR A 34 -4.55 -8.55 4.27
CA TYR A 34 -3.75 -7.37 4.58
C TYR A 34 -4.50 -6.07 4.29
N ASN A 35 -4.95 -5.90 3.06
CA ASN A 35 -5.81 -4.79 2.64
C ASN A 35 -6.82 -5.29 1.59
N PHE A 36 -8.08 -4.98 1.78
CA PHE A 36 -9.16 -5.39 0.87
C PHE A 36 -10.36 -4.47 1.00
N ILE A 37 -11.28 -4.56 0.04
CA ILE A 37 -12.56 -3.86 0.12
C ILE A 37 -13.57 -4.82 0.75
N ASN A 38 -14.16 -4.41 1.87
CA ASN A 38 -15.16 -5.20 2.59
C ASN A 38 -16.55 -5.13 1.92
N ASP A 39 -17.52 -5.86 2.44
CA ASP A 39 -18.88 -5.93 1.89
C ASP A 39 -19.62 -4.57 1.92
N ASN A 40 -19.13 -3.58 2.68
CA ASN A 40 -19.69 -2.24 2.71
C ASN A 40 -19.03 -1.31 1.67
N GLY A 41 -18.01 -1.79 0.95
CA GLY A 41 -17.24 -0.99 -0.01
C GLY A 41 -16.14 -0.13 0.64
N GLU A 42 -15.71 -0.48 1.85
CA GLU A 42 -14.70 0.25 2.61
C GLU A 42 -13.36 -0.52 2.61
N ILE A 43 -12.25 0.20 2.67
CA ILE A 43 -10.92 -0.38 2.87
C ILE A 43 -10.86 -1.00 4.26
N ASP A 44 -10.43 -2.27 4.34
CA ASP A 44 -10.40 -3.07 5.55
C ASP A 44 -9.14 -3.97 5.54
N GLY A 45 -8.83 -4.60 6.67
CA GLY A 45 -7.73 -5.54 6.83
C GLY A 45 -6.65 -5.09 7.81
N PHE A 46 -5.64 -5.96 7.98
CA PHE A 46 -4.54 -5.74 8.93
C PHE A 46 -3.84 -4.37 8.72
N GLU A 47 -3.60 -3.98 7.49
CA GLU A 47 -2.89 -2.74 7.16
C GLU A 47 -3.76 -1.51 7.40
N ARG A 48 -5.08 -1.65 7.27
CA ARG A 48 -6.02 -0.62 7.67
C ARG A 48 -5.93 -0.38 9.18
N ASP A 49 -6.00 -1.42 9.99
CA ASP A 49 -5.90 -1.33 11.45
C ASP A 49 -4.55 -0.76 11.87
N LEU A 50 -3.45 -1.20 11.23
CA LEU A 50 -2.10 -0.71 11.50
C LEU A 50 -1.97 0.78 11.19
N GLY A 51 -2.45 1.23 10.03
CA GLY A 51 -2.37 2.62 9.63
C GLY A 51 -3.18 3.54 10.54
N ASP A 52 -4.39 3.13 10.92
CA ASP A 52 -5.23 3.88 11.85
C ASP A 52 -4.54 4.01 13.22
N GLU A 53 -3.96 2.93 13.75
CA GLU A 53 -3.21 2.96 15.01
C GLU A 53 -1.96 3.84 14.95
N LEU A 54 -1.25 3.85 13.82
CA LEU A 54 -0.09 4.73 13.61
C LEU A 54 -0.52 6.21 13.61
N CYS A 55 -1.62 6.53 12.94
CA CYS A 55 -2.18 7.89 12.91
C CYS A 55 -2.62 8.34 14.30
N ASP A 56 -3.34 7.51 15.02
CA ASP A 56 -3.80 7.79 16.38
C ASP A 56 -2.61 8.07 17.33
N ARG A 57 -1.57 7.23 17.30
CA ARG A 57 -0.36 7.42 18.11
C ARG A 57 0.43 8.65 17.73
N ALA A 58 0.46 8.99 16.46
CA ALA A 58 1.17 10.16 15.97
C ALA A 58 0.36 11.46 16.17
N GLY A 59 -0.94 11.36 16.50
CA GLY A 59 -1.84 12.50 16.60
C GLY A 59 -2.10 13.16 15.25
N LEU A 60 -2.11 12.36 14.17
CA LEU A 60 -2.36 12.80 12.80
C LEU A 60 -3.82 12.57 12.44
N ASP A 61 -4.35 13.43 11.55
CA ASP A 61 -5.59 13.17 10.84
C ASP A 61 -5.24 12.44 9.54
N CYS A 62 -5.81 11.24 9.34
CA CYS A 62 -5.45 10.41 8.20
C CYS A 62 -6.67 9.99 7.41
N GLU A 63 -6.50 9.89 6.09
CA GLU A 63 -7.52 9.35 5.19
C GLU A 63 -6.94 8.27 4.26
N TRP A 64 -7.76 7.28 3.91
CA TRP A 64 -7.36 6.21 3.02
C TRP A 64 -7.75 6.50 1.58
N VAL A 65 -6.81 6.21 0.66
CA VAL A 65 -6.99 6.38 -0.78
C VAL A 65 -6.75 5.03 -1.45
N GLN A 66 -7.79 4.48 -2.07
CA GLN A 66 -7.64 3.27 -2.89
C GLN A 66 -6.96 3.61 -4.21
N ASN A 67 -6.00 2.78 -4.62
CA ASN A 67 -5.27 2.94 -5.87
C ASN A 67 -4.83 1.58 -6.42
N ASP A 68 -5.01 1.36 -7.72
CA ASP A 68 -4.55 0.15 -8.39
C ASP A 68 -3.04 -0.05 -8.21
N TRP A 69 -2.61 -1.30 -8.04
CA TRP A 69 -1.23 -1.63 -7.72
C TRP A 69 -0.19 -1.10 -8.72
N ASP A 70 -0.46 -1.21 -10.01
CA ASP A 70 0.49 -0.83 -11.07
C ASP A 70 0.79 0.69 -11.11
N SER A 71 -0.13 1.49 -10.60
CA SER A 71 -0.04 2.95 -10.54
C SER A 71 0.26 3.51 -9.15
N ILE A 72 0.40 2.65 -8.12
CA ILE A 72 0.48 3.08 -6.72
C ILE A 72 1.76 3.92 -6.46
N ILE A 73 2.93 3.51 -6.93
CA ILE A 73 4.17 4.29 -6.80
C ILE A 73 4.12 5.57 -7.66
N PRO A 74 3.77 5.52 -8.97
CA PRO A 74 3.58 6.72 -9.77
C PRO A 74 2.67 7.77 -9.14
N ASN A 75 1.58 7.36 -8.52
CA ASN A 75 0.62 8.25 -7.90
C ASN A 75 1.13 8.85 -6.57
N LEU A 76 1.96 8.12 -5.80
CA LEU A 76 2.68 8.68 -4.65
C LEU A 76 3.66 9.78 -5.10
N VAL A 77 4.48 9.48 -6.10
CA VAL A 77 5.44 10.45 -6.65
C VAL A 77 4.75 11.70 -7.23
N SER A 78 3.55 11.53 -7.77
CA SER A 78 2.74 12.65 -8.28
C SER A 78 2.01 13.43 -7.18
N GLY A 79 2.08 13.00 -5.91
CA GLY A 79 1.46 13.68 -4.78
C GLY A 79 -0.05 13.46 -4.66
N ASN A 80 -0.58 12.37 -5.23
CA ASN A 80 -2.00 12.02 -5.08
C ASN A 80 -2.31 11.56 -3.65
N TYR A 81 -1.33 11.05 -2.93
CA TYR A 81 -1.33 10.75 -1.50
C TYR A 81 0.10 10.89 -0.95
N ASP A 82 0.27 10.74 0.36
CA ASP A 82 1.48 11.09 1.06
C ASP A 82 2.29 9.86 1.50
N THR A 83 1.62 8.73 1.67
CA THR A 83 2.22 7.44 2.06
C THR A 83 1.54 6.27 1.36
N ILE A 84 2.20 5.10 1.35
CA ILE A 84 1.62 3.82 0.90
C ILE A 84 1.72 2.80 2.05
N ILE A 85 0.61 2.09 2.32
CA ILE A 85 0.59 0.88 3.14
C ILE A 85 -0.15 -0.19 2.33
N ALA A 86 0.58 -1.12 1.71
CA ALA A 86 0.00 -2.07 0.76
C ALA A 86 0.85 -3.34 0.56
N GLY A 87 1.45 -3.88 1.61
CA GLY A 87 2.27 -5.11 1.53
C GLY A 87 3.45 -5.02 0.58
N MET A 88 3.96 -3.80 0.34
CA MET A 88 4.99 -3.56 -0.66
C MET A 88 6.36 -4.02 -0.20
N SER A 89 6.97 -4.94 -0.94
CA SER A 89 8.35 -5.37 -0.70
C SER A 89 9.34 -4.23 -0.96
N ILE A 90 10.29 -4.05 -0.04
CA ILE A 90 11.42 -3.14 -0.22
C ILE A 90 12.38 -3.76 -1.23
N THR A 91 12.60 -3.10 -2.37
CA THR A 91 13.56 -3.51 -3.39
C THR A 91 14.46 -2.33 -3.76
N ALA A 92 15.68 -2.62 -4.22
CA ALA A 92 16.62 -1.57 -4.64
C ALA A 92 16.04 -0.67 -5.75
N GLU A 93 15.27 -1.26 -6.68
CA GLU A 93 14.63 -0.53 -7.77
C GLU A 93 13.58 0.46 -7.24
N ARG A 94 12.76 0.04 -6.28
CA ARG A 94 11.74 0.91 -5.67
C ARG A 94 12.38 1.98 -4.79
N ASP A 95 13.44 1.63 -4.05
CA ASP A 95 14.19 2.53 -3.16
C ASP A 95 14.93 3.65 -3.94
N GLU A 96 15.12 3.50 -5.26
CA GLU A 96 15.62 4.57 -6.12
C GLU A 96 14.62 5.71 -6.37
N VAL A 97 13.34 5.47 -6.15
CA VAL A 97 12.25 6.42 -6.49
C VAL A 97 11.38 6.83 -5.32
N ILE A 98 11.32 6.02 -4.25
CA ILE A 98 10.56 6.29 -3.02
C ILE A 98 11.33 5.81 -1.79
N ASP A 99 11.17 6.50 -0.67
CA ASP A 99 11.74 6.08 0.62
C ASP A 99 10.85 5.04 1.31
N PHE A 100 11.48 4.12 2.04
CA PHE A 100 10.79 3.11 2.83
C PHE A 100 11.03 3.31 4.33
N THR A 101 10.03 2.98 5.13
CA THR A 101 10.18 2.79 6.57
C THR A 101 10.89 1.46 6.86
N GLN A 102 11.10 1.15 8.14
CA GLN A 102 11.42 -0.22 8.55
C GLN A 102 10.22 -1.12 8.21
N ASN A 103 10.50 -2.37 7.84
CA ASN A 103 9.44 -3.33 7.55
C ASN A 103 8.60 -3.62 8.82
N TYR A 104 7.30 -3.58 8.68
CA TYR A 104 6.32 -3.88 9.72
C TYR A 104 5.90 -5.36 9.75
N LEU A 105 6.21 -6.09 8.68
CA LEU A 105 5.91 -7.50 8.53
C LEU A 105 7.09 -8.21 7.84
N GLN A 106 7.40 -9.42 8.28
CA GLN A 106 8.35 -10.27 7.55
C GLN A 106 7.59 -11.00 6.45
N PRO A 107 8.01 -10.89 5.18
CA PRO A 107 7.31 -11.56 4.09
C PRO A 107 7.52 -13.08 4.15
N ASP A 108 6.46 -13.82 3.89
CA ASP A 108 6.56 -15.23 3.58
C ASP A 108 7.17 -15.44 2.18
N PRO A 109 7.87 -16.56 1.93
CA PRO A 109 8.34 -16.89 0.60
C PRO A 109 7.19 -17.02 -0.40
N SER A 110 7.37 -16.44 -1.60
CA SER A 110 6.44 -16.67 -2.71
C SER A 110 6.48 -18.13 -3.16
N ALA A 111 5.34 -18.65 -3.62
CA ALA A 111 5.22 -20.01 -4.11
C ALA A 111 4.42 -20.04 -5.42
N TYR A 112 4.78 -20.97 -6.30
CA TYR A 112 3.94 -21.31 -7.44
C TYR A 112 2.78 -22.18 -6.97
N ILE A 113 1.60 -21.93 -7.50
CA ILE A 113 0.41 -22.76 -7.29
C ILE A 113 -0.05 -23.34 -8.63
N THR A 114 -0.63 -24.53 -8.59
CA THR A 114 -1.18 -25.21 -9.78
C THR A 114 -2.44 -25.98 -9.39
N THR A 115 -3.30 -26.23 -10.35
CA THR A 115 -4.47 -27.12 -10.19
C THR A 115 -4.11 -28.60 -10.34
N GLY A 116 -2.90 -28.93 -10.78
CA GLY A 116 -2.41 -30.29 -11.00
C GLY A 116 -1.78 -30.93 -9.76
N ASP A 117 -1.02 -32.01 -10.01
CA ASP A 117 -0.34 -32.80 -8.97
C ASP A 117 0.92 -32.12 -8.37
N GLY A 118 1.23 -30.91 -8.77
CA GLY A 118 2.37 -30.13 -8.28
C GLY A 118 3.76 -30.63 -8.73
N ASN A 119 3.84 -31.71 -9.50
CA ASN A 119 5.11 -32.30 -9.97
C ASN A 119 5.61 -31.67 -11.28
N LYS A 120 4.82 -30.86 -11.95
CA LYS A 120 5.27 -30.13 -13.12
C LYS A 120 6.15 -28.98 -12.68
N ALA A 121 7.27 -28.82 -13.34
CA ALA A 121 8.06 -27.61 -13.25
C ALA A 121 7.19 -26.43 -13.70
N ALA A 122 6.56 -25.76 -12.73
CA ALA A 122 5.57 -24.69 -12.94
C ALA A 122 6.13 -23.49 -13.74
N TYR A 123 7.42 -23.48 -13.99
CA TYR A 123 8.15 -22.43 -14.71
C TYR A 123 8.42 -22.74 -16.20
N ILE A 124 7.72 -23.70 -16.81
CA ILE A 124 7.90 -24.07 -18.23
C ILE A 124 6.70 -23.63 -19.09
N GLY A 125 5.55 -23.36 -18.46
CA GLY A 125 4.32 -23.00 -19.14
C GLY A 125 3.96 -21.51 -19.05
N VAL A 126 2.67 -21.24 -19.13
CA VAL A 126 2.13 -19.89 -18.91
C VAL A 126 1.84 -19.69 -17.44
N VAL A 127 2.53 -18.74 -16.81
CA VAL A 127 2.43 -18.46 -15.38
C VAL A 127 1.82 -17.06 -15.17
N ALA A 128 0.74 -17.01 -14.40
CA ALA A 128 0.11 -15.75 -14.03
C ALA A 128 0.84 -15.08 -12.87
N ALA A 129 0.97 -13.77 -12.94
CA ALA A 129 1.38 -12.93 -11.82
C ALA A 129 0.68 -11.57 -11.91
N GLN A 130 0.55 -10.90 -10.79
CA GLN A 130 0.08 -9.52 -10.80
C GLN A 130 1.17 -8.62 -11.38
N THR A 131 0.76 -7.69 -12.25
CA THR A 131 1.68 -6.74 -12.90
C THR A 131 2.46 -5.92 -11.88
N ALA A 132 3.65 -5.42 -12.25
CA ALA A 132 4.50 -4.57 -11.41
C ALA A 132 4.88 -5.18 -10.03
N THR A 133 4.82 -6.52 -9.89
CA THR A 133 5.23 -7.24 -8.67
C THR A 133 6.59 -7.89 -8.84
N ILE A 134 7.24 -8.18 -7.70
CA ILE A 134 8.48 -8.99 -7.68
C ILE A 134 8.26 -10.39 -8.24
N GLN A 135 7.04 -10.92 -8.12
CA GLN A 135 6.64 -12.21 -8.67
C GLN A 135 6.59 -12.18 -10.20
N ALA A 136 6.01 -11.13 -10.81
CA ALA A 136 6.01 -10.95 -12.26
C ALA A 136 7.44 -10.86 -12.81
N SER A 137 8.30 -10.07 -12.17
CA SER A 137 9.71 -9.98 -12.55
C SER A 137 10.42 -11.34 -12.47
N HIS A 138 10.19 -12.09 -11.40
CA HIS A 138 10.76 -13.43 -11.23
C HIS A 138 10.29 -14.41 -12.32
N VAL A 139 9.00 -14.41 -12.66
CA VAL A 139 8.46 -15.24 -13.75
C VAL A 139 9.07 -14.86 -15.08
N ALA A 140 9.19 -13.57 -15.40
CA ALA A 140 9.81 -13.09 -16.63
C ALA A 140 11.26 -13.56 -16.79
N GLU A 141 12.00 -13.67 -15.69
CA GLU A 141 13.39 -14.13 -15.67
C GLU A 141 13.52 -15.66 -15.67
N SER A 142 12.49 -16.41 -15.31
CA SER A 142 12.53 -17.87 -15.13
C SER A 142 12.55 -18.68 -16.43
N GLY A 143 12.15 -18.05 -17.55
CA GLY A 143 11.96 -18.70 -18.85
C GLY A 143 10.53 -19.23 -19.09
N ALA A 144 9.62 -19.02 -18.14
CA ALA A 144 8.17 -19.21 -18.34
C ALA A 144 7.58 -18.09 -19.21
N ILE A 145 6.37 -18.32 -19.68
CA ILE A 145 5.60 -17.27 -20.36
C ILE A 145 4.79 -16.53 -19.31
N LEU A 146 5.14 -15.29 -19.04
CA LEU A 146 4.42 -14.45 -18.08
C LEU A 146 3.06 -14.02 -18.66
N ALA A 147 1.99 -14.22 -17.90
CA ALA A 147 0.68 -13.64 -18.10
C ALA A 147 0.37 -12.68 -16.95
N GLU A 148 0.26 -11.38 -17.25
CA GLU A 148 0.06 -10.35 -16.25
C GLU A 148 -1.42 -10.02 -16.05
N PHE A 149 -1.81 -9.82 -14.81
CA PHE A 149 -3.17 -9.45 -14.38
C PHE A 149 -3.12 -8.26 -13.44
N ALA A 150 -4.22 -7.52 -13.33
CA ALA A 150 -4.26 -6.32 -12.48
C ALA A 150 -4.28 -6.67 -10.98
N THR A 151 -4.92 -7.77 -10.59
CA THR A 151 -5.08 -8.16 -9.18
C THR A 151 -4.67 -9.62 -8.92
N PRO A 152 -4.34 -9.98 -7.67
CA PRO A 152 -4.09 -11.37 -7.26
C PRO A 152 -5.30 -12.29 -7.54
N ASP A 153 -6.52 -11.83 -7.33
CA ASP A 153 -7.75 -12.61 -7.57
C ASP A 153 -7.94 -12.95 -9.04
N GLU A 154 -7.54 -12.07 -9.94
CA GLU A 154 -7.57 -12.35 -11.39
C GLU A 154 -6.56 -13.45 -11.74
N THR A 155 -5.36 -13.46 -11.15
CA THR A 155 -4.37 -14.52 -11.38
C THR A 155 -4.91 -15.89 -10.96
N ILE A 156 -5.57 -15.95 -9.78
CA ILE A 156 -6.19 -17.17 -9.27
C ILE A 156 -7.36 -17.61 -10.16
N SER A 157 -8.15 -16.67 -10.65
CA SER A 157 -9.27 -16.94 -11.55
C SER A 157 -8.80 -17.50 -12.90
N ALA A 158 -7.75 -16.92 -13.47
CA ALA A 158 -7.13 -17.44 -14.70
C ALA A 158 -6.61 -18.88 -14.54
N LEU A 159 -5.97 -19.20 -13.41
CA LEU A 159 -5.55 -20.56 -13.10
C LEU A 159 -6.73 -21.53 -12.98
N ARG A 160 -7.80 -21.14 -12.28
CA ARG A 160 -9.00 -21.97 -12.13
C ARG A 160 -9.73 -22.22 -13.44
N ASN A 161 -9.70 -21.25 -14.34
CA ASN A 161 -10.31 -21.32 -15.66
C ASN A 161 -9.44 -22.11 -16.67
N GLY A 162 -8.20 -22.44 -16.32
CA GLY A 162 -7.25 -23.15 -17.19
C GLY A 162 -6.66 -22.25 -18.29
N GLU A 163 -6.64 -20.95 -18.06
CA GLU A 163 -6.01 -19.96 -18.97
C GLU A 163 -4.47 -19.95 -18.76
N VAL A 164 -4.01 -20.35 -17.58
CA VAL A 164 -2.60 -20.50 -17.17
C VAL A 164 -2.38 -21.84 -16.47
N GLU A 165 -1.12 -22.21 -16.21
CA GLU A 165 -0.74 -23.54 -15.67
C GLU A 165 -0.36 -23.57 -14.19
#